data_1185c19e71e52b32644e8c4c28ad26af
#
_entry.id   1185c19e71e52b32644e8c4c28ad26af
#
_cell.length_a   1.000
_cell.length_b   1.000
_cell.length_c   1.000
_cell.angle_alpha   90.00
_cell.angle_beta   90.00
_cell.angle_gamma   90.00
#
_symmetry.space_group_name_H-M   'P 1'
#
loop_
_entity.id
_entity.type
_entity.pdbx_description
1 polymer ?
#
loop_
_entity_poly.entity_id
_entity_poly.type
_entity_poly.pdbx_seq_one_letter_code
_entity_poly.pdbx_strand_id
1 'polypeptide(L)'
;FIENLDTSKSYEVLEKHAPGSIKEYRSDKELKHLVGPGVSAASLWYLRAQLDNFGFKKVKIIASSGFTNEKCKAMSLAKAPIDVIGTGSYLPEKWSETYATADIIKYGNSSRVKVSREYLLKKVK
;
A
#
# COMPACT_ATOMS: atom_id res chain seq x y z
N PHE A 1 -9.27 -7.47 -0.78
CA PHE A 1 -9.82 -6.12 -0.88
C PHE A 1 -9.85 -5.53 0.52
N ILE A 2 -8.83 -4.76 0.87
CA ILE A 2 -8.90 -3.91 2.04
C ILE A 2 -9.69 -2.70 1.56
N GLU A 3 -10.94 -2.56 2.01
CA GLU A 3 -11.65 -1.29 1.89
C GLU A 3 -10.75 -0.22 2.48
N ASN A 4 -10.67 0.93 1.83
CA ASN A 4 -9.89 2.05 2.35
C ASN A 4 -10.34 2.33 3.77
N LEU A 5 -9.48 2.04 4.73
CA LEU A 5 -9.71 2.48 6.09
C LEU A 5 -9.85 4.00 6.07
N ASP A 6 -10.89 4.52 6.69
CA ASP A 6 -10.98 5.95 6.93
C ASP A 6 -9.81 6.40 7.84
N THR A 7 -9.50 7.67 7.79
CA THR A 7 -8.36 8.24 8.50
C THR A 7 -8.47 8.04 10.00
N SER A 8 -9.66 8.25 10.58
CA SER A 8 -9.91 8.11 12.02
C SER A 8 -9.60 6.70 12.50
N LYS A 9 -10.15 5.70 11.82
CA LYS A 9 -9.92 4.28 12.12
C LYS A 9 -8.45 3.87 11.92
N SER A 10 -7.77 4.48 10.97
CA SER A 10 -6.33 4.23 10.75
C SER A 10 -5.49 4.67 11.95
N TYR A 11 -5.80 5.81 12.56
CA TYR A 11 -5.15 6.28 13.78
C TYR A 11 -5.44 5.35 14.97
N GLU A 12 -6.68 4.94 15.19
CA GLU A 12 -7.06 4.01 16.24
C GLU A 12 -6.31 2.67 16.13
N VAL A 13 -6.22 2.14 14.93
CA VAL A 13 -5.50 0.88 14.67
C VAL A 13 -4.02 1.02 15.02
N LEU A 14 -3.35 2.11 14.64
CA LEU A 14 -1.95 2.29 14.96
C LEU A 14 -1.70 2.59 16.44
N GLU A 15 -2.57 3.34 17.09
CA GLU A 15 -2.46 3.56 18.53
C GLU A 15 -2.53 2.24 19.31
N LYS A 16 -3.40 1.33 18.87
CA LYS A 16 -3.55 0.00 19.47
C LYS A 16 -2.36 -0.93 19.20
N HIS A 17 -1.83 -0.97 17.97
CA HIS A 17 -0.87 -1.98 17.56
C HIS A 17 0.59 -1.50 17.49
N ALA A 18 0.78 -0.21 17.31
CA ALA A 18 2.09 0.44 17.22
C ALA A 18 2.08 1.79 17.93
N PRO A 19 1.80 1.83 19.26
CA PRO A 19 1.71 3.08 20.01
C PRO A 19 2.99 3.90 19.84
N GLY A 20 2.84 5.21 19.69
CA GLY A 20 3.94 6.14 19.47
C GLY A 20 4.60 6.08 18.09
N SER A 21 4.05 5.33 17.13
CA SER A 21 4.47 5.39 15.73
C SER A 21 4.09 6.71 15.06
N ILE A 22 2.98 7.30 15.50
CA ILE A 22 2.52 8.62 15.06
C ILE A 22 2.99 9.66 16.09
N LYS A 23 3.75 10.64 15.61
CA LYS A 23 4.26 11.74 16.43
C LYS A 23 4.09 13.05 15.67
N GLU A 24 3.95 14.15 16.39
CA GLU A 24 3.68 15.47 15.82
C GLU A 24 4.70 15.94 14.78
N TYR A 25 5.96 15.51 14.89
CA TYR A 25 7.00 15.86 13.94
C TYR A 25 7.12 14.96 12.73
N ARG A 26 6.16 14.04 12.49
CA ARG A 26 6.15 13.22 11.28
C ARG A 26 5.85 14.08 10.07
N SER A 27 6.62 13.90 9.01
CA SER A 27 6.33 14.53 7.74
C SER A 27 5.04 13.94 7.12
N ASP A 28 4.35 14.71 6.30
CA ASP A 28 3.17 14.25 5.55
C ASP A 28 3.45 12.98 4.74
N LYS A 29 4.68 12.85 4.25
CA LYS A 29 5.13 11.68 3.50
C LYS A 29 5.18 10.42 4.37
N GLU A 30 5.70 10.54 5.59
CA GLU A 30 5.70 9.45 6.57
C GLU A 30 4.29 9.11 7.03
N LEU A 31 3.47 10.11 7.33
CA LEU A 31 2.06 9.92 7.71
C LEU A 31 1.28 9.22 6.61
N LYS A 32 1.52 9.55 5.35
CA LYS A 32 0.90 8.82 4.22
C LYS A 32 1.23 7.33 4.22
N HIS A 33 2.43 6.94 4.62
CA HIS A 33 2.81 5.53 4.72
C HIS A 33 2.27 4.86 5.97
N LEU A 34 2.02 5.61 7.02
CA LEU A 34 1.48 5.10 8.28
C LEU A 34 -0.04 4.95 8.24
N VAL A 35 -0.77 6.00 7.84
CA VAL A 35 -2.25 6.07 7.93
C VAL A 35 -2.94 6.39 6.60
N GLY A 36 -2.20 6.62 5.53
CA GLY A 36 -2.77 6.96 4.22
C GLY A 36 -3.53 5.81 3.55
N PRO A 37 -4.22 6.10 2.45
CA PRO A 37 -4.98 5.10 1.71
C PRO A 37 -4.08 4.04 1.06
N GLY A 38 -4.64 2.86 0.83
CA GLY A 38 -3.97 1.73 0.20
C GLY A 38 -3.08 0.95 1.18
N VAL A 39 -1.87 0.58 0.76
CA VAL A 39 -0.95 -0.22 1.60
C VAL A 39 -0.21 0.69 2.57
N SER A 40 -0.81 0.95 3.72
CA SER A 40 -0.26 1.67 4.87
C SER A 40 -0.03 0.73 6.05
N ALA A 41 0.71 1.19 7.06
CA ALA A 41 0.93 0.39 8.27
C ALA A 41 -0.40 0.07 8.99
N ALA A 42 -1.31 1.05 9.06
CA ALA A 42 -2.63 0.85 9.65
C ALA A 42 -3.44 -0.22 8.92
N SER A 43 -3.47 -0.19 7.58
CA SER A 43 -4.20 -1.17 6.78
C SER A 43 -3.65 -2.59 6.95
N LEU A 44 -2.33 -2.73 7.11
CA LEU A 44 -1.69 -4.03 7.34
C LEU A 44 -1.99 -4.58 8.74
N TRP A 45 -1.97 -3.75 9.77
CA TRP A 45 -2.38 -4.14 11.12
C TRP A 45 -3.86 -4.51 11.18
N TYR A 46 -4.70 -3.74 10.48
CA TYR A 46 -6.12 -4.07 10.38
C TYR A 46 -6.34 -5.42 9.70
N LEU A 47 -5.67 -5.67 8.56
CA LEU A 47 -5.72 -6.96 7.86
C LEU A 47 -5.28 -8.10 8.78
N ARG A 48 -4.16 -7.94 9.49
CA ARG A 48 -3.65 -8.95 10.41
C ARG A 48 -4.67 -9.27 11.51
N ALA A 49 -5.26 -8.24 12.10
CA ALA A 49 -6.29 -8.41 13.12
C ALA A 49 -7.52 -9.17 12.58
N GLN A 50 -7.96 -8.86 11.35
CA GLN A 50 -9.06 -9.59 10.73
C GLN A 50 -8.70 -11.06 10.46
N LEU A 51 -7.52 -11.32 9.91
CA LEU A 51 -7.05 -12.68 9.67
C LEU A 51 -6.98 -13.48 10.97
N ASP A 52 -6.48 -12.88 12.04
CA ASP A 52 -6.38 -13.53 13.35
C ASP A 52 -7.76 -13.83 13.95
N ASN A 53 -8.70 -12.91 13.83
CA ASN A 53 -10.09 -13.07 14.29
C ASN A 53 -10.81 -14.21 13.56
N PHE A 54 -10.54 -14.38 12.26
CA PHE A 54 -11.08 -15.48 11.47
C PHE A 54 -10.28 -16.81 11.61
N GLY A 55 -9.30 -16.86 12.51
CA GLY A 55 -8.52 -18.07 12.78
C GLY A 55 -7.31 -18.28 11.85
N PHE A 56 -7.03 -17.35 10.93
CA PHE A 56 -5.94 -17.43 9.96
C PHE A 56 -4.59 -16.89 10.48
N LYS A 57 -4.24 -17.20 11.71
CA LYS A 57 -3.03 -16.69 12.39
C LYS A 57 -1.71 -17.03 11.67
N LYS A 58 -1.68 -18.13 10.91
CA LYS A 58 -0.47 -18.61 10.21
C LYS A 58 -0.34 -18.07 8.78
N VAL A 59 -1.34 -17.36 8.28
CA VAL A 59 -1.29 -16.77 6.94
C VAL A 59 -0.28 -15.63 6.93
N LYS A 60 0.66 -15.70 5.97
CA LYS A 60 1.68 -14.68 5.75
C LYS A 60 1.15 -13.54 4.90
N ILE A 61 1.64 -12.33 5.17
CA ILE A 61 1.26 -11.12 4.44
C ILE A 61 2.38 -10.71 3.50
N ILE A 62 2.07 -10.72 2.20
CA ILE A 62 2.93 -10.15 1.17
C ILE A 62 2.41 -8.76 0.85
N ALA A 63 3.22 -7.74 1.09
CA ALA A 63 2.88 -6.35 0.79
C ALA A 63 3.60 -5.86 -0.46
N SER A 64 2.86 -5.27 -1.39
CA SER A 64 3.39 -4.68 -2.61
C SER A 64 2.79 -3.28 -2.81
N SER A 65 3.27 -2.52 -3.76
CA SER A 65 2.86 -1.15 -4.08
C SER A 65 3.81 -0.07 -3.56
N GLY A 66 4.77 0.29 -4.43
CA GLY A 66 5.64 1.43 -4.24
C GLY A 66 6.48 1.39 -2.96
N PHE A 67 7.04 0.23 -2.62
CA PHE A 67 7.95 0.11 -1.49
C PHE A 67 9.30 0.75 -1.83
N THR A 68 9.47 1.98 -1.38
CA THR A 68 10.73 2.73 -1.37
C THR A 68 11.43 2.54 -0.01
N ASN A 69 12.68 3.01 0.10
CA ASN A 69 13.40 3.02 1.36
C ASN A 69 12.62 3.76 2.47
N GLU A 70 12.02 4.91 2.15
CA GLU A 70 11.22 5.70 3.09
C GLU A 70 9.99 4.91 3.58
N LYS A 71 9.29 4.27 2.66
CA LYS A 71 8.13 3.43 3.01
C LYS A 71 8.54 2.24 3.87
N CYS A 72 9.65 1.57 3.56
CA CYS A 72 10.18 0.49 4.38
C CYS A 72 10.51 0.96 5.81
N LYS A 73 11.14 2.14 5.96
CA LYS A 73 11.42 2.74 7.27
C LYS A 73 10.15 3.01 8.06
N ALA A 74 9.12 3.60 7.43
CA ALA A 74 7.85 3.86 8.09
C ALA A 74 7.15 2.57 8.54
N MET A 75 7.15 1.54 7.69
CA MET A 75 6.60 0.22 8.03
C MET A 75 7.34 -0.44 9.18
N SER A 76 8.67 -0.38 9.18
CA SER A 76 9.51 -0.90 10.26
C SER A 76 9.26 -0.18 11.58
N LEU A 77 9.14 1.13 11.54
CA LEU A 77 8.82 1.96 12.71
C LEU A 77 7.50 1.56 13.36
N ALA A 78 6.48 1.33 12.54
CA ALA A 78 5.16 0.88 12.99
C ALA A 78 5.10 -0.65 13.22
N LYS A 79 6.23 -1.36 13.11
CA LYS A 79 6.29 -2.83 13.22
C LYS A 79 5.19 -3.52 12.40
N ALA A 80 4.92 -2.98 11.20
CA ALA A 80 3.86 -3.49 10.35
C ALA A 80 4.02 -5.00 10.09
N PRO A 81 2.96 -5.79 10.18
CA PRO A 81 3.01 -7.25 10.07
C PRO A 81 3.20 -7.70 8.62
N ILE A 82 4.39 -7.53 8.09
CA ILE A 82 4.78 -7.87 6.73
C ILE A 82 5.78 -9.02 6.79
N ASP A 83 5.49 -10.10 6.08
CA ASP A 83 6.42 -11.24 5.93
C ASP A 83 7.29 -11.07 4.68
N VAL A 84 6.73 -10.51 3.60
CA VAL A 84 7.43 -10.35 2.32
C VAL A 84 7.08 -9.01 1.69
N ILE A 85 8.05 -8.33 1.11
CA ILE A 85 7.87 -7.09 0.35
C ILE A 85 8.07 -7.35 -1.14
N GLY A 86 7.08 -6.97 -1.96
CA GLY A 86 7.20 -6.88 -3.41
C GLY A 86 7.61 -5.46 -3.83
N THR A 87 8.79 -5.29 -4.39
CA THR A 87 9.38 -3.97 -4.69
C THR A 87 9.79 -3.78 -6.16
N GLY A 88 9.00 -4.32 -7.09
CA GLY A 88 9.32 -4.23 -8.53
C GLY A 88 9.50 -2.82 -9.07
N SER A 89 8.81 -1.83 -8.52
CA SER A 89 8.91 -0.42 -8.95
C SER A 89 10.11 0.33 -8.41
N TYR A 90 10.74 -0.14 -7.33
CA TYR A 90 11.89 0.53 -6.73
C TYR A 90 13.19 0.28 -7.51
N LEU A 91 13.35 -0.91 -8.06
CA LEU A 91 14.56 -1.26 -8.83
C LEU A 91 14.73 -0.37 -10.06
N PRO A 92 13.69 -0.13 -10.91
CA PRO A 92 13.79 0.77 -12.04
C PRO A 92 14.13 2.22 -11.68
N GLU A 93 13.73 2.71 -10.50
CA GLU A 93 14.11 4.06 -10.03
C GLU A 93 15.61 4.21 -9.78
N LYS A 94 16.32 3.10 -9.51
CA LYS A 94 17.76 3.07 -9.24
C LYS A 94 18.58 2.72 -10.47
N TRP A 95 17.96 2.12 -11.45
CA TRP A 95 18.60 1.79 -12.73
C TRP A 95 18.31 2.91 -13.73
N SER A 96 19.32 3.33 -14.46
CA SER A 96 19.20 4.32 -15.53
C SER A 96 18.46 3.78 -16.76
N GLU A 97 18.02 2.54 -16.72
CA GLU A 97 17.34 1.86 -17.82
C GLU A 97 15.84 2.17 -17.83
N THR A 98 15.31 2.37 -19.02
CA THR A 98 13.87 2.49 -19.23
C THR A 98 13.20 1.13 -19.15
N TYR A 99 12.03 1.08 -18.52
CA TYR A 99 11.16 -0.09 -18.53
C TYR A 99 9.79 0.26 -19.08
N ALA A 100 9.14 -0.69 -19.71
CA ALA A 100 7.80 -0.52 -20.23
C ALA A 100 6.77 -1.17 -19.31
N THR A 101 5.65 -0.50 -19.14
CA THR A 101 4.45 -1.06 -18.51
C THR A 101 3.33 -1.14 -19.54
N ALA A 102 2.53 -2.19 -19.47
CA ALA A 102 1.37 -2.36 -20.35
C ALA A 102 0.10 -2.34 -19.52
N ASP A 103 -0.88 -1.58 -19.99
CA ASP A 103 -2.23 -1.55 -19.43
C ASP A 103 -3.24 -1.91 -20.52
N ILE A 104 -4.23 -2.74 -20.17
CA ILE A 104 -5.33 -3.04 -21.07
C ILE A 104 -6.27 -1.83 -21.08
N ILE A 105 -6.55 -1.31 -22.27
CA ILE A 105 -7.47 -0.17 -22.48
C ILE A 105 -8.72 -0.58 -23.29
N LYS A 106 -8.66 -1.70 -23.99
CA LYS A 106 -9.76 -2.23 -24.78
C LYS A 106 -9.74 -3.75 -24.78
N TYR A 107 -10.89 -4.36 -24.67
CA TYR A 107 -11.07 -5.79 -24.85
C TYR A 107 -12.24 -6.04 -25.80
N GLY A 108 -11.98 -6.65 -26.94
CA GLY A 108 -12.93 -6.71 -28.05
C GLY A 108 -13.34 -5.29 -28.48
N ASN A 109 -14.63 -5.03 -28.52
CA ASN A 109 -15.18 -3.70 -28.86
C ASN A 109 -15.47 -2.81 -27.65
N SER A 110 -15.18 -3.28 -26.44
CA SER A 110 -15.48 -2.54 -25.20
C SER A 110 -14.23 -1.92 -24.62
N SER A 111 -14.32 -0.63 -24.22
CA SER A 111 -13.28 0.01 -23.43
C SER A 111 -13.20 -0.64 -22.06
N ARG A 112 -12.00 -1.08 -21.67
CA ARG A 112 -11.72 -1.74 -20.40
C ARG A 112 -10.42 -1.21 -19.84
N VAL A 113 -10.48 -0.58 -18.69
CA VAL A 113 -9.29 -0.14 -17.96
C VAL A 113 -9.36 -0.60 -16.52
N LYS A 114 -8.21 -0.75 -15.92
CA LYS A 114 -8.10 -0.96 -14.47
C LYS A 114 -8.66 0.26 -13.74
N VAL A 115 -9.38 0.03 -12.65
CA VAL A 115 -9.88 1.09 -11.77
C VAL A 115 -8.72 2.05 -11.40
N SER A 116 -8.96 3.34 -11.42
CA SER A 116 -8.01 4.45 -11.29
C SER A 116 -7.05 4.65 -12.47
N ARG A 117 -7.28 4.00 -13.61
CA ARG A 117 -6.50 4.20 -14.84
C ARG A 117 -7.35 4.76 -15.99
N GLU A 118 -8.52 5.29 -15.71
CA GLU A 118 -9.50 5.84 -16.69
C GLU A 118 -8.89 6.96 -17.54
N TYR A 119 -7.91 7.67 -17.03
CA TYR A 119 -7.18 8.70 -17.76
C TYR A 119 -6.48 8.17 -19.03
N LEU A 120 -6.18 6.86 -19.09
CA LEU A 120 -5.56 6.25 -20.27
C LEU A 120 -6.50 6.24 -21.47
N LEU A 121 -7.83 6.19 -21.25
CA LEU A 121 -8.80 6.25 -22.35
C LEU A 121 -8.78 7.59 -23.10
N LYS A 122 -8.34 8.66 -22.43
CA LYS A 122 -8.21 9.99 -23.03
C LYS A 122 -6.98 10.15 -23.90
N LYS A 123 -5.99 9.28 -23.75
CA LYS A 123 -4.71 9.32 -24.49
C LYS A 123 -4.73 8.54 -25.79
N VAL A 124 -5.72 7.69 -25.97
CA VAL A 124 -5.89 6.88 -27.19
C VAL A 124 -7.01 7.51 -28.00
N LYS A 125 -6.64 8.37 -28.93
CA LYS A 125 -7.51 8.87 -30.00
C LYS A 125 -7.25 8.08 -31.26
#